data_0f9c2b88e35e8332dbf9eea602208526
#
_entry.id   0f9c2b88e35e8332dbf9eea602208526
#
_cell.length_a   1.000
_cell.length_b   1.000
_cell.length_c   1.000
_cell.angle_alpha   90.00
_cell.angle_beta   90.00
_cell.angle_gamma   90.00
#
_symmetry.space_group_name_H-M   'P 1'
#
loop_
_entity.id
_entity.type
_entity.pdbx_description
1 polymer ?
#
loop_
_entity_poly.entity_id
_entity_poly.type
_entity_poly.pdbx_seq_one_letter_code
_entity_poly.pdbx_strand_id
1 'polypeptide(L)'
;MRIGAALPTDVMISKLEAEFYKKSKEGEINQLRNGARNQALQKADMPCGFYSLALPTGMGKTLTSMAWALRHAKKNDLKRIIIVLPYINIIDQTAHVLKAIFGEEWVLEHHSSYNESDRDSRDEVESCSPIQKRKELACENWDYPIIVTTTVQFFESLFSNRRSQCRKIHNIAESVVIFDEVQTLPKEVILPTLQMLKDVQAVMKASFLFCTATQPAFEKRQGFDGISAICPLIDDPTTLYEKTKRVEYHLLNNLNPIDYSGLLEAVILQAGGAALVIFNTKKAALEFYNCTKNLGDWEKKYHLSTAMCPSHRKNVIKNIRDDLEAKKKILVVSTQLIEAGVDFDFPVVFRAMAPLEAVIQSAGRCNRENNLGELGGKVFLFKLQDGGMPDKTYDACAGHAEELIKQDISRLHGHKIFSEYYAHVLHLYVEQNENINKARKDFNFETVNGAYHIIDKPTEGLYVYNYSDESRQLSHSLEYKEFLSRDDFRKMQQFTVQVYKHFIIQNGVMCKTMPQGFMVWYGNYDPETGISVTPIEADKLVV
;
A
#
# COMPACT_ATOMS: atom_id res chain seq x y z
N MET A 1 -6.89 11.43 -36.05
CA MET A 1 -6.47 10.04 -35.89
C MET A 1 -6.16 9.82 -34.42
N ARG A 2 -6.94 9.01 -33.71
CA ARG A 2 -6.57 8.53 -32.37
C ARG A 2 -5.48 7.49 -32.58
N ILE A 3 -4.23 7.86 -32.37
CA ILE A 3 -3.14 6.89 -32.29
C ILE A 3 -3.26 6.34 -30.87
N GLY A 4 -3.99 5.22 -30.71
CA GLY A 4 -3.94 4.44 -29.49
C GLY A 4 -2.47 4.09 -29.25
N ALA A 5 -1.96 4.39 -28.06
CA ALA A 5 -0.57 4.10 -27.74
C ALA A 5 -0.44 2.57 -27.59
N ALA A 6 -0.10 1.89 -28.66
CA ALA A 6 0.16 0.44 -28.65
C ALA A 6 1.35 0.18 -27.72
N LEU A 7 1.28 -0.89 -26.95
CA LEU A 7 2.36 -1.37 -26.08
C LEU A 7 3.52 -1.88 -26.96
N PRO A 8 4.70 -1.21 -27.01
CA PRO A 8 5.82 -1.65 -27.84
C PRO A 8 6.59 -2.78 -27.13
N THR A 9 5.98 -3.96 -27.08
CA THR A 9 6.44 -5.10 -26.26
C THR A 9 7.89 -5.48 -26.50
N ASP A 10 8.36 -5.51 -27.76
CA ASP A 10 9.74 -5.91 -28.07
C ASP A 10 10.78 -4.91 -27.52
N VAL A 11 10.50 -3.61 -27.67
CA VAL A 11 11.37 -2.55 -27.15
C VAL A 11 11.40 -2.61 -25.62
N MET A 12 10.25 -2.81 -24.98
CA MET A 12 10.14 -2.87 -23.52
C MET A 12 10.78 -4.13 -22.94
N ILE A 13 10.63 -5.28 -23.59
CA ILE A 13 11.32 -6.52 -23.22
C ILE A 13 12.81 -6.31 -23.26
N SER A 14 13.36 -5.74 -24.35
CA SER A 14 14.81 -5.47 -24.49
C SER A 14 15.32 -4.52 -23.41
N LYS A 15 14.59 -3.44 -23.09
CA LYS A 15 14.96 -2.51 -22.01
C LYS A 15 14.99 -3.21 -20.63
N LEU A 16 13.99 -4.05 -20.35
CA LEU A 16 13.91 -4.75 -19.08
C LEU A 16 14.99 -5.84 -18.96
N GLU A 17 15.30 -6.54 -20.04
CA GLU A 17 16.43 -7.50 -20.08
C GLU A 17 17.76 -6.80 -19.84
N ALA A 18 18.00 -5.64 -20.45
CA ALA A 18 19.19 -4.82 -20.18
C ALA A 18 19.29 -4.44 -18.70
N GLU A 19 18.17 -4.13 -18.03
CA GLU A 19 18.15 -3.86 -16.60
C GLU A 19 18.51 -5.10 -15.76
N PHE A 20 18.05 -6.29 -16.14
CA PHE A 20 18.45 -7.53 -15.49
C PHE A 20 19.95 -7.86 -15.67
N TYR A 21 20.54 -7.51 -16.81
CA TYR A 21 21.99 -7.69 -17.04
C TYR A 21 22.87 -6.82 -16.14
N LYS A 22 22.37 -5.65 -15.72
CA LYS A 22 23.09 -4.77 -14.78
C LYS A 22 23.15 -5.31 -13.36
N LYS A 23 22.19 -6.18 -12.99
CA LYS A 23 22.08 -6.72 -11.63
C LYS A 23 23.04 -7.90 -11.47
N SER A 24 23.67 -8.00 -10.29
CA SER A 24 24.55 -9.13 -9.98
C SER A 24 23.81 -10.46 -10.16
N LYS A 25 24.50 -11.42 -10.77
CA LYS A 25 24.05 -12.81 -10.92
C LYS A 25 24.64 -13.72 -9.84
N GLU A 26 25.58 -13.21 -9.06
CA GLU A 26 26.28 -13.93 -8.02
C GLU A 26 25.48 -13.94 -6.71
N GLY A 27 25.68 -14.99 -5.93
CA GLY A 27 24.99 -15.19 -4.66
C GLY A 27 23.69 -15.98 -4.77
N GLU A 28 23.38 -16.75 -3.73
CA GLU A 28 22.25 -17.69 -3.69
C GLU A 28 20.90 -16.99 -3.93
N ILE A 29 20.69 -15.84 -3.31
CA ILE A 29 19.46 -15.05 -3.47
C ILE A 29 19.23 -14.62 -4.92
N ASN A 30 20.29 -14.22 -5.63
CA ASN A 30 20.16 -13.81 -7.04
C ASN A 30 19.91 -15.01 -7.95
N GLN A 31 20.47 -16.18 -7.64
CA GLN A 31 20.15 -17.42 -8.33
C GLN A 31 18.69 -17.82 -8.13
N LEU A 32 18.16 -17.71 -6.91
CA LEU A 32 16.73 -17.96 -6.61
C LEU A 32 15.83 -16.96 -7.34
N ARG A 33 16.16 -15.66 -7.35
CA ARG A 33 15.43 -14.63 -8.11
C ARG A 33 15.39 -14.96 -9.62
N ASN A 34 16.51 -15.36 -10.19
CA ASN A 34 16.60 -15.73 -11.60
C ASN A 34 15.83 -17.02 -11.89
N GLY A 35 15.89 -18.02 -11.02
CA GLY A 35 15.11 -19.27 -11.12
C GLY A 35 13.61 -19.00 -11.10
N ALA A 36 13.13 -18.23 -10.14
CA ALA A 36 11.72 -17.85 -10.02
C ALA A 36 11.25 -17.05 -11.26
N ARG A 37 12.05 -16.10 -11.72
CA ARG A 37 11.74 -15.35 -12.95
C ARG A 37 11.63 -16.28 -14.17
N ASN A 38 12.56 -17.20 -14.34
CA ASN A 38 12.53 -18.14 -15.47
C ASN A 38 11.29 -19.03 -15.43
N GLN A 39 10.88 -19.55 -14.27
CA GLN A 39 9.63 -20.30 -14.15
C GLN A 39 8.42 -19.45 -14.57
N ALA A 40 8.33 -18.22 -14.09
CA ALA A 40 7.26 -17.32 -14.47
C ALA A 40 7.22 -17.08 -16.00
N LEU A 41 8.38 -16.84 -16.61
CA LEU A 41 8.48 -16.59 -18.06
C LEU A 41 8.10 -17.80 -18.92
N GLN A 42 8.35 -19.03 -18.46
CA GLN A 42 7.91 -20.25 -19.15
C GLN A 42 6.39 -20.34 -19.29
N LYS A 43 5.64 -19.70 -18.38
CA LYS A 43 4.18 -19.66 -18.40
C LYS A 43 3.59 -18.42 -19.09
N ALA A 44 4.43 -17.56 -19.67
CA ALA A 44 3.96 -16.34 -20.34
C ALA A 44 3.14 -16.61 -21.62
N ASP A 45 3.35 -17.75 -22.26
CA ASP A 45 2.68 -18.14 -23.51
C ASP A 45 1.28 -18.75 -23.30
N MET A 46 0.84 -18.90 -22.06
CA MET A 46 -0.50 -19.42 -21.73
C MET A 46 -1.60 -18.42 -22.14
N PRO A 47 -2.87 -18.89 -22.34
CA PRO A 47 -3.98 -18.04 -22.76
C PRO A 47 -4.35 -16.98 -21.70
N CYS A 48 -5.14 -15.97 -22.09
CA CYS A 48 -5.69 -14.99 -21.13
C CYS A 48 -6.46 -15.67 -20.01
N GLY A 49 -6.23 -15.26 -18.76
CA GLY A 49 -6.80 -15.87 -17.58
C GLY A 49 -6.34 -15.26 -16.28
N PHE A 50 -6.44 -16.04 -15.22
CA PHE A 50 -6.01 -15.66 -13.88
C PHE A 50 -4.71 -16.37 -13.50
N TYR A 51 -3.76 -15.60 -13.00
CA TYR A 51 -2.43 -16.05 -12.63
C TYR A 51 -2.07 -15.57 -11.23
N SER A 52 -1.16 -16.29 -10.56
CA SER A 52 -0.62 -15.88 -9.28
C SER A 52 0.89 -15.93 -9.24
N LEU A 53 1.51 -14.94 -8.60
CA LEU A 53 2.95 -14.86 -8.35
C LEU A 53 3.20 -14.74 -6.86
N ALA A 54 3.40 -15.88 -6.19
CA ALA A 54 3.73 -15.97 -4.79
C ALA A 54 5.26 -15.94 -4.62
N LEU A 55 5.80 -14.82 -4.19
CA LEU A 55 7.23 -14.66 -3.92
C LEU A 55 7.45 -14.01 -2.54
N PRO A 56 8.39 -14.50 -1.75
CA PRO A 56 8.81 -13.84 -0.52
C PRO A 56 9.21 -12.38 -0.74
N THR A 57 9.15 -11.56 0.30
CA THR A 57 9.60 -10.16 0.22
C THR A 57 11.07 -10.09 -0.19
N GLY A 58 11.43 -9.12 -1.04
CA GLY A 58 12.81 -8.96 -1.53
C GLY A 58 13.19 -9.86 -2.71
N MET A 59 12.31 -10.75 -3.19
CA MET A 59 12.58 -11.65 -4.33
C MET A 59 12.35 -11.02 -5.71
N GLY A 60 12.15 -9.70 -5.78
CA GLY A 60 12.04 -8.99 -7.07
C GLY A 60 10.67 -9.14 -7.75
N LYS A 61 9.58 -9.22 -6.99
CA LYS A 61 8.19 -9.35 -7.49
C LYS A 61 7.87 -8.39 -8.63
N THR A 62 8.12 -7.09 -8.45
CA THR A 62 7.75 -6.03 -9.41
C THR A 62 8.39 -6.24 -10.78
N LEU A 63 9.68 -6.57 -10.84
CA LEU A 63 10.35 -6.77 -12.13
C LEU A 63 10.01 -8.14 -12.74
N THR A 64 9.79 -9.16 -11.93
CA THR A 64 9.38 -10.49 -12.40
C THR A 64 7.96 -10.46 -12.97
N SER A 65 7.02 -9.80 -12.28
CA SER A 65 5.65 -9.63 -12.77
C SER A 65 5.61 -8.82 -14.07
N MET A 66 6.42 -7.77 -14.17
CA MET A 66 6.53 -6.96 -15.37
C MET A 66 7.13 -7.73 -16.55
N ALA A 67 8.17 -8.55 -16.32
CA ALA A 67 8.78 -9.38 -17.35
C ALA A 67 7.80 -10.43 -17.90
N TRP A 68 7.04 -11.07 -17.00
CA TRP A 68 5.98 -11.98 -17.41
C TRP A 68 4.89 -11.25 -18.18
N ALA A 69 4.39 -10.13 -17.67
CA ALA A 69 3.30 -9.38 -18.28
C ALA A 69 3.62 -8.88 -19.69
N LEU A 70 4.84 -8.40 -19.95
CA LEU A 70 5.28 -7.97 -21.28
C LEU A 70 5.30 -9.14 -22.28
N ARG A 71 5.82 -10.30 -21.89
CA ARG A 71 5.84 -11.49 -22.75
C ARG A 71 4.42 -12.05 -22.96
N HIS A 72 3.62 -12.09 -21.91
CA HIS A 72 2.23 -12.53 -21.98
C HIS A 72 1.39 -11.59 -22.87
N ALA A 73 1.58 -10.28 -22.76
CA ALA A 73 0.93 -9.30 -23.61
C ALA A 73 1.34 -9.48 -25.08
N LYS A 74 2.64 -9.69 -25.36
CA LYS A 74 3.12 -9.97 -26.72
C LYS A 74 2.48 -11.21 -27.30
N LYS A 75 2.42 -12.30 -26.54
CA LYS A 75 1.86 -13.60 -27.01
C LYS A 75 0.36 -13.52 -27.30
N ASN A 76 -0.40 -12.83 -26.47
CA ASN A 76 -1.86 -12.76 -26.53
C ASN A 76 -2.40 -11.51 -27.25
N ASP A 77 -1.51 -10.70 -27.84
CA ASP A 77 -1.85 -9.43 -28.53
C ASP A 77 -2.61 -8.45 -27.61
N LEU A 78 -2.15 -8.33 -26.36
CA LEU A 78 -2.72 -7.39 -25.39
C LEU A 78 -2.07 -6.01 -25.53
N LYS A 79 -2.85 -4.96 -25.34
CA LYS A 79 -2.51 -3.59 -25.75
C LYS A 79 -1.84 -2.77 -24.66
N ARG A 80 -1.99 -3.16 -23.37
CA ARG A 80 -1.45 -2.39 -22.24
C ARG A 80 -1.25 -3.23 -21.01
N ILE A 81 -0.49 -2.66 -20.06
CA ILE A 81 -0.27 -3.23 -18.72
C ILE A 81 -0.78 -2.23 -17.70
N ILE A 82 -1.63 -2.68 -16.78
CA ILE A 82 -2.19 -1.89 -15.69
C ILE A 82 -1.66 -2.47 -14.38
N ILE A 83 -0.92 -1.68 -13.60
CA ILE A 83 -0.39 -2.08 -12.30
C ILE A 83 -1.23 -1.41 -11.22
N VAL A 84 -1.86 -2.22 -10.40
CA VAL A 84 -2.80 -1.81 -9.35
C VAL A 84 -2.18 -2.03 -7.99
N LEU A 85 -2.02 -0.95 -7.22
CA LEU A 85 -1.32 -0.90 -5.95
C LEU A 85 -2.25 -0.37 -4.84
N PRO A 86 -2.12 -0.85 -3.58
CA PRO A 86 -3.02 -0.44 -2.51
C PRO A 86 -2.76 0.97 -1.97
N TYR A 87 -1.51 1.47 -2.04
CA TYR A 87 -1.09 2.70 -1.38
C TYR A 87 -0.35 3.65 -2.31
N ILE A 88 -0.59 4.96 -2.17
CA ILE A 88 0.01 6.02 -2.99
C ILE A 88 1.55 6.02 -2.90
N ASN A 89 2.12 5.82 -1.71
CA ASN A 89 3.58 5.81 -1.54
C ASN A 89 4.28 4.72 -2.37
N ILE A 90 3.62 3.57 -2.57
CA ILE A 90 4.16 2.48 -3.40
C ILE A 90 4.01 2.82 -4.89
N ILE A 91 2.99 3.58 -5.25
CA ILE A 91 2.79 4.03 -6.65
C ILE A 91 3.95 4.90 -7.09
N ASP A 92 4.30 5.93 -6.30
CA ASP A 92 5.40 6.84 -6.60
C ASP A 92 6.72 6.05 -6.82
N GLN A 93 7.01 5.10 -5.92
CA GLN A 93 8.21 4.27 -6.00
C GLN A 93 8.18 3.35 -7.24
N THR A 94 7.06 2.66 -7.48
CA THR A 94 6.92 1.75 -8.62
C THR A 94 6.95 2.52 -9.93
N ALA A 95 6.22 3.63 -10.03
CA ALA A 95 6.22 4.49 -11.21
C ALA A 95 7.62 5.05 -11.49
N HIS A 96 8.36 5.48 -10.46
CA HIS A 96 9.73 5.95 -10.62
C HIS A 96 10.65 4.87 -11.20
N VAL A 97 10.61 3.65 -10.67
CA VAL A 97 11.40 2.52 -11.20
C VAL A 97 11.04 2.21 -12.65
N LEU A 98 9.75 2.16 -12.98
CA LEU A 98 9.31 1.85 -14.34
C LEU A 98 9.63 2.98 -15.33
N LYS A 99 9.51 4.25 -14.92
CA LYS A 99 9.92 5.41 -15.72
C LYS A 99 11.43 5.40 -15.99
N ALA A 100 12.25 5.02 -15.00
CA ALA A 100 13.71 4.88 -15.18
C ALA A 100 14.09 3.79 -16.20
N ILE A 101 13.33 2.68 -16.24
CA ILE A 101 13.59 1.57 -17.17
C ILE A 101 13.03 1.85 -18.58
N PHE A 102 11.77 2.26 -18.65
CA PHE A 102 11.05 2.34 -19.92
C PHE A 102 11.06 3.74 -20.55
N GLY A 103 11.18 4.79 -19.74
CA GLY A 103 11.05 6.19 -20.11
C GLY A 103 9.72 6.79 -19.61
N GLU A 104 9.76 8.08 -19.29
CA GLU A 104 8.60 8.82 -18.76
C GLU A 104 7.40 8.85 -19.71
N GLU A 105 7.68 8.83 -21.01
CA GLU A 105 6.70 8.88 -22.08
C GLU A 105 5.85 7.61 -22.20
N TRP A 106 6.20 6.52 -21.52
CA TRP A 106 5.51 5.23 -21.61
C TRP A 106 4.75 4.84 -20.34
N VAL A 107 4.96 5.57 -19.23
CA VAL A 107 4.37 5.25 -17.93
C VAL A 107 3.45 6.37 -17.47
N LEU A 108 2.16 6.06 -17.34
CA LEU A 108 1.15 6.92 -16.75
C LEU A 108 0.98 6.57 -15.27
N GLU A 109 1.15 7.55 -14.41
CA GLU A 109 0.84 7.47 -12.99
C GLU A 109 -0.52 8.11 -12.74
N HIS A 110 -1.44 7.38 -12.09
CA HIS A 110 -2.80 7.84 -11.88
C HIS A 110 -3.34 7.43 -10.50
N HIS A 111 -3.50 8.37 -9.60
CA HIS A 111 -4.09 8.20 -8.27
C HIS A 111 -4.92 9.43 -7.86
N SER A 112 -5.65 9.36 -6.74
CA SER A 112 -6.58 10.41 -6.30
C SER A 112 -5.92 11.78 -6.16
N SER A 113 -4.67 11.81 -5.75
CA SER A 113 -3.87 13.04 -5.67
C SER A 113 -3.61 13.67 -7.05
N TYR A 114 -3.88 12.96 -8.13
CA TYR A 114 -3.67 13.41 -9.51
C TYR A 114 -4.96 13.90 -10.19
N ASN A 115 -6.15 13.57 -9.68
CA ASN A 115 -7.40 13.63 -10.45
C ASN A 115 -8.56 14.44 -9.88
N GLU A 116 -8.50 14.96 -8.67
CA GLU A 116 -9.70 15.55 -8.03
C GLU A 116 -9.92 17.05 -8.28
N SER A 117 -9.24 17.68 -9.20
CA SER A 117 -9.49 19.09 -9.48
C SER A 117 -10.17 19.35 -10.83
N ASP A 118 -11.38 19.77 -10.71
CA ASP A 118 -12.16 20.72 -11.50
C ASP A 118 -12.28 20.64 -13.02
N ARG A 119 -13.56 20.47 -13.39
CA ARG A 119 -14.10 20.56 -14.74
C ARG A 119 -14.40 21.99 -15.23
N ASP A 120 -14.13 23.03 -14.45
CA ASP A 120 -14.64 24.38 -14.75
C ASP A 120 -13.60 25.47 -15.07
N SER A 121 -12.30 25.21 -15.02
CA SER A 121 -11.32 26.22 -15.44
C SER A 121 -10.83 25.98 -16.87
N ARG A 122 -11.54 26.56 -17.84
CA ARG A 122 -11.18 26.52 -19.28
C ARG A 122 -10.03 27.44 -19.69
N ASP A 123 -9.47 28.24 -18.79
CA ASP A 123 -8.68 29.40 -19.19
C ASP A 123 -7.17 29.39 -18.91
N GLU A 124 -6.57 28.31 -18.35
CA GLU A 124 -5.10 28.27 -18.12
C GLU A 124 -4.37 27.18 -18.93
N VAL A 125 -4.53 27.19 -20.25
CA VAL A 125 -3.97 26.16 -21.15
C VAL A 125 -2.57 26.49 -21.69
N GLU A 126 -1.96 27.63 -21.35
CA GLU A 126 -0.83 28.13 -22.14
C GLU A 126 0.59 27.70 -21.71
N SER A 127 0.81 26.97 -20.60
CA SER A 127 2.18 26.65 -20.16
C SER A 127 2.55 25.16 -20.05
N CYS A 128 1.62 24.21 -20.32
CA CYS A 128 1.92 22.78 -20.21
C CYS A 128 2.60 22.21 -21.45
N SER A 129 3.64 21.35 -21.24
CA SER A 129 4.29 20.63 -22.34
C SER A 129 3.28 19.70 -23.05
N PRO A 130 3.46 19.42 -24.37
CA PRO A 130 2.59 18.49 -25.11
C PRO A 130 2.48 17.09 -24.46
N ILE A 131 3.53 16.64 -23.79
CA ILE A 131 3.57 15.37 -23.06
C ILE A 131 2.66 15.42 -21.83
N GLN A 132 2.67 16.52 -21.09
CA GLN A 132 1.86 16.69 -19.89
C GLN A 132 0.37 16.74 -20.22
N LYS A 133 -0.02 17.51 -21.25
CA LYS A 133 -1.41 17.53 -21.76
C LYS A 133 -1.88 16.14 -22.19
N ARG A 134 -1.01 15.35 -22.85
CA ARG A 134 -1.32 13.99 -23.24
C ARG A 134 -1.53 13.09 -22.02
N LYS A 135 -0.71 13.19 -20.98
CA LYS A 135 -0.86 12.42 -19.72
C LYS A 135 -2.17 12.77 -19.00
N GLU A 136 -2.52 14.04 -18.93
CA GLU A 136 -3.78 14.50 -18.30
C GLU A 136 -5.01 13.91 -19.01
N LEU A 137 -5.06 13.97 -20.34
CA LEU A 137 -6.13 13.34 -21.12
C LEU A 137 -6.16 11.81 -20.96
N ALA A 138 -4.97 11.19 -20.85
CA ALA A 138 -4.87 9.76 -20.64
C ALA A 138 -5.32 9.33 -19.23
N CYS A 139 -5.23 10.19 -18.21
CA CYS A 139 -5.80 9.93 -16.89
C CYS A 139 -7.33 9.75 -16.91
N GLU A 140 -8.03 10.41 -17.84
CA GLU A 140 -9.49 10.30 -17.94
C GLU A 140 -9.95 8.93 -18.48
N ASN A 141 -9.19 8.33 -19.39
CA ASN A 141 -9.61 7.14 -20.13
C ASN A 141 -8.62 5.98 -20.12
N TRP A 142 -7.42 6.16 -19.56
CA TRP A 142 -6.33 5.16 -19.52
C TRP A 142 -5.83 4.71 -20.90
N ASP A 143 -5.88 5.59 -21.91
CA ASP A 143 -5.27 5.29 -23.22
C ASP A 143 -3.75 5.50 -23.17
N TYR A 144 -3.06 4.56 -22.49
CA TYR A 144 -1.61 4.59 -22.25
C TYR A 144 -1.03 3.17 -22.18
N PRO A 145 0.23 2.95 -22.59
CA PRO A 145 0.81 1.59 -22.63
C PRO A 145 1.03 0.93 -21.26
N ILE A 146 1.55 1.69 -20.30
CA ILE A 146 1.75 1.24 -18.91
C ILE A 146 1.05 2.23 -17.98
N ILE A 147 0.18 1.73 -17.13
CA ILE A 147 -0.58 2.53 -16.16
C ILE A 147 -0.26 2.02 -14.77
N VAL A 148 0.11 2.92 -13.86
CA VAL A 148 0.29 2.62 -12.43
C VAL A 148 -0.79 3.37 -11.67
N THR A 149 -1.64 2.65 -10.94
CA THR A 149 -2.83 3.21 -10.32
C THR A 149 -3.14 2.59 -8.95
N THR A 150 -4.11 3.17 -8.23
CA THR A 150 -4.59 2.60 -6.96
C THR A 150 -5.66 1.53 -7.16
N THR A 151 -5.78 0.63 -6.18
CA THR A 151 -6.90 -0.30 -6.05
C THR A 151 -8.24 0.43 -6.08
N VAL A 152 -8.35 1.57 -5.39
CA VAL A 152 -9.54 2.41 -5.36
C VAL A 152 -9.91 2.89 -6.77
N GLN A 153 -8.98 3.51 -7.50
CA GLN A 153 -9.24 4.02 -8.85
C GLN A 153 -9.61 2.93 -9.85
N PHE A 154 -8.98 1.75 -9.74
CA PHE A 154 -9.29 0.62 -10.61
C PHE A 154 -10.73 0.12 -10.39
N PHE A 155 -11.10 -0.18 -9.16
CA PHE A 155 -12.42 -0.74 -8.86
C PHE A 155 -13.54 0.31 -8.92
N GLU A 156 -13.29 1.56 -8.52
CA GLU A 156 -14.26 2.64 -8.74
C GLU A 156 -14.60 2.81 -10.22
N SER A 157 -13.65 2.56 -11.13
CA SER A 157 -13.95 2.57 -12.57
C SER A 157 -14.94 1.47 -12.96
N LEU A 158 -14.89 0.30 -12.32
CA LEU A 158 -15.72 -0.87 -12.65
C LEU A 158 -17.08 -0.87 -11.94
N PHE A 159 -17.19 -0.29 -10.75
CA PHE A 159 -18.40 -0.33 -9.92
C PHE A 159 -19.15 1.02 -9.86
N SER A 160 -18.64 2.07 -10.49
CA SER A 160 -19.26 3.38 -10.48
C SER A 160 -20.44 3.49 -11.45
N ASN A 161 -21.38 4.37 -11.12
CA ASN A 161 -22.42 4.87 -12.02
C ASN A 161 -22.06 6.25 -12.64
N ARG A 162 -20.87 6.80 -12.34
CA ARG A 162 -20.43 8.11 -12.81
C ARG A 162 -19.70 8.00 -14.14
N ARG A 163 -20.15 8.73 -15.15
CA ARG A 163 -19.57 8.72 -16.52
C ARG A 163 -18.06 8.97 -16.55
N SER A 164 -17.57 9.87 -15.69
CA SER A 164 -16.15 10.19 -15.61
C SER A 164 -15.28 9.02 -15.15
N GLN A 165 -15.78 8.18 -14.26
CA GLN A 165 -15.06 7.02 -13.74
C GLN A 165 -15.15 5.84 -14.72
N CYS A 166 -16.34 5.61 -15.32
CA CYS A 166 -16.56 4.52 -16.28
C CYS A 166 -15.80 4.69 -17.62
N ARG A 167 -15.30 5.88 -17.96
CA ARG A 167 -14.54 6.11 -19.21
C ARG A 167 -13.32 5.22 -19.35
N LYS A 168 -12.77 4.70 -18.26
CA LYS A 168 -11.56 3.86 -18.22
C LYS A 168 -11.82 2.41 -18.62
N ILE A 169 -13.06 1.94 -18.48
CA ILE A 169 -13.44 0.51 -18.64
C ILE A 169 -13.03 -0.03 -20.01
N HIS A 170 -13.24 0.74 -21.10
CA HIS A 170 -12.91 0.27 -22.45
C HIS A 170 -11.40 0.05 -22.65
N ASN A 171 -10.56 0.67 -21.83
CA ASN A 171 -9.12 0.49 -21.85
C ASN A 171 -8.61 -0.53 -20.83
N ILE A 172 -9.49 -1.14 -20.03
CA ILE A 172 -9.19 -2.37 -19.29
C ILE A 172 -9.26 -3.59 -20.22
N ALA A 173 -10.04 -3.50 -21.31
CA ALA A 173 -10.09 -4.54 -22.33
C ALA A 173 -8.70 -4.77 -22.96
N GLU A 174 -8.42 -6.03 -23.28
CA GLU A 174 -7.17 -6.46 -23.92
C GLU A 174 -5.92 -5.97 -23.17
N SER A 175 -5.95 -6.07 -21.82
CA SER A 175 -4.85 -5.66 -20.95
C SER A 175 -4.36 -6.80 -20.05
N VAL A 176 -3.11 -6.66 -19.57
CA VAL A 176 -2.62 -7.39 -18.41
C VAL A 176 -2.78 -6.51 -17.19
N VAL A 177 -3.54 -6.96 -16.21
CA VAL A 177 -3.72 -6.26 -14.93
C VAL A 177 -2.92 -6.97 -13.85
N ILE A 178 -1.96 -6.28 -13.27
CA ILE A 178 -1.13 -6.78 -12.18
C ILE A 178 -1.65 -6.17 -10.89
N PHE A 179 -2.19 -6.99 -9.98
CA PHE A 179 -2.50 -6.58 -8.61
C PHE A 179 -1.31 -6.88 -7.72
N ASP A 180 -0.61 -5.88 -7.25
CA ASP A 180 0.43 -6.06 -6.23
C ASP A 180 -0.18 -5.89 -4.84
N GLU A 181 0.30 -6.68 -3.89
CA GLU A 181 -0.23 -6.80 -2.52
C GLU A 181 -1.76 -7.04 -2.50
N VAL A 182 -2.23 -7.97 -3.33
CA VAL A 182 -3.67 -8.27 -3.54
C VAL A 182 -4.42 -8.67 -2.26
N GLN A 183 -3.73 -9.14 -1.22
CA GLN A 183 -4.32 -9.47 0.09
C GLN A 183 -4.89 -8.24 0.83
N THR A 184 -4.56 -7.03 0.40
CA THR A 184 -5.10 -5.78 0.97
C THR A 184 -6.52 -5.48 0.50
N LEU A 185 -7.08 -6.24 -0.44
CA LEU A 185 -8.47 -6.10 -0.86
C LEU A 185 -9.42 -6.28 0.34
N PRO A 186 -10.43 -5.39 0.50
CA PRO A 186 -11.38 -5.49 1.60
C PRO A 186 -12.13 -6.82 1.55
N LYS A 187 -12.17 -7.52 2.68
CA LYS A 187 -12.81 -8.83 2.79
C LYS A 187 -14.32 -8.73 2.59
N GLU A 188 -14.90 -7.60 3.02
CA GLU A 188 -16.32 -7.29 2.96
C GLU A 188 -16.88 -7.24 1.53
N VAL A 189 -16.07 -6.89 0.54
CA VAL A 189 -16.47 -6.78 -0.87
C VAL A 189 -15.75 -7.75 -1.78
N ILE A 190 -15.11 -8.78 -1.21
CA ILE A 190 -14.23 -9.68 -1.98
C ILE A 190 -15.00 -10.47 -3.05
N LEU A 191 -16.17 -11.04 -2.74
CA LEU A 191 -16.95 -11.83 -3.69
C LEU A 191 -17.47 -11.00 -4.88
N PRO A 192 -18.10 -9.82 -4.70
CA PRO A 192 -18.42 -8.93 -5.82
C PRO A 192 -17.19 -8.55 -6.64
N THR A 193 -16.04 -8.31 -5.98
CA THR A 193 -14.78 -8.00 -6.64
C THR A 193 -14.32 -9.15 -7.55
N LEU A 194 -14.24 -10.38 -7.02
CA LEU A 194 -13.83 -11.55 -7.80
C LEU A 194 -14.82 -11.86 -8.93
N GLN A 195 -16.13 -11.67 -8.70
CA GLN A 195 -17.13 -11.84 -9.75
C GLN A 195 -16.96 -10.81 -10.87
N MET A 196 -16.71 -9.52 -10.53
CA MET A 196 -16.42 -8.49 -11.52
C MET A 196 -15.17 -8.84 -12.35
N LEU A 197 -14.12 -9.31 -11.71
CA LEU A 197 -12.90 -9.72 -12.44
C LEU A 197 -13.15 -10.90 -13.38
N LYS A 198 -13.98 -11.89 -12.97
CA LYS A 198 -14.41 -13.00 -13.85
C LYS A 198 -15.16 -12.48 -15.08
N ASP A 199 -16.10 -11.55 -14.89
CA ASP A 199 -16.87 -10.96 -15.97
C ASP A 199 -15.98 -10.14 -16.93
N VAL A 200 -15.06 -9.34 -16.41
CA VAL A 200 -14.08 -8.57 -17.21
C VAL A 200 -13.17 -9.51 -17.99
N GLN A 201 -12.67 -10.58 -17.38
CA GLN A 201 -11.83 -11.57 -18.08
C GLN A 201 -12.57 -12.22 -19.23
N ALA A 202 -13.80 -12.67 -18.99
CA ALA A 202 -14.60 -13.40 -19.96
C ALA A 202 -15.02 -12.53 -21.17
N VAL A 203 -15.37 -11.26 -20.91
CA VAL A 203 -15.93 -10.37 -21.94
C VAL A 203 -14.85 -9.52 -22.63
N MET A 204 -13.82 -9.09 -21.89
CA MET A 204 -12.86 -8.08 -22.33
C MET A 204 -11.47 -8.65 -22.67
N LYS A 205 -11.28 -9.97 -22.62
CA LYS A 205 -9.98 -10.63 -22.87
C LYS A 205 -8.83 -10.07 -22.02
N ALA A 206 -9.12 -9.66 -20.78
CA ALA A 206 -8.09 -9.22 -19.86
C ALA A 206 -7.42 -10.42 -19.18
N SER A 207 -6.13 -10.30 -18.83
CA SER A 207 -5.43 -11.23 -17.95
C SER A 207 -5.13 -10.60 -16.62
N PHE A 208 -5.29 -11.35 -15.54
CA PHE A 208 -5.07 -10.88 -14.18
C PHE A 208 -3.91 -11.64 -13.52
N LEU A 209 -2.96 -10.91 -12.97
CA LEU A 209 -1.86 -11.46 -12.20
C LEU A 209 -1.94 -10.97 -10.75
N PHE A 210 -2.14 -11.89 -9.81
CA PHE A 210 -2.16 -11.63 -8.38
C PHE A 210 -0.75 -11.78 -7.80
N CYS A 211 -0.11 -10.67 -7.44
CA CYS A 211 1.23 -10.64 -6.85
C CYS A 211 1.14 -10.43 -5.34
N THR A 212 1.79 -11.29 -4.56
CA THR A 212 1.85 -11.15 -3.10
C THR A 212 2.92 -12.05 -2.50
N ALA A 213 3.35 -11.74 -1.27
CA ALA A 213 4.09 -12.67 -0.43
C ALA A 213 3.16 -13.62 0.35
N THR A 214 1.86 -13.29 0.44
CA THR A 214 0.86 -14.00 1.26
C THR A 214 -0.35 -14.31 0.38
N GLN A 215 -0.28 -15.39 -0.41
CA GLN A 215 -1.30 -15.73 -1.41
C GLN A 215 -2.68 -15.93 -0.77
N PRO A 216 -3.67 -15.07 -1.04
CA PRO A 216 -5.03 -15.27 -0.57
C PRO A 216 -5.70 -16.41 -1.32
N ALA A 217 -6.55 -17.17 -0.63
CA ALA A 217 -7.29 -18.30 -1.18
C ALA A 217 -8.51 -17.82 -1.98
N PHE A 218 -8.29 -17.28 -3.18
CA PHE A 218 -9.33 -16.76 -4.07
C PHE A 218 -9.97 -17.82 -4.93
N GLU A 219 -9.46 -19.04 -4.92
CA GLU A 219 -9.99 -20.16 -5.67
C GLU A 219 -11.39 -20.56 -5.19
N LYS A 220 -12.21 -21.00 -6.14
CA LYS A 220 -13.54 -21.54 -5.85
C LYS A 220 -13.45 -22.79 -4.97
N ARG A 221 -14.28 -22.84 -3.91
CA ARG A 221 -14.39 -23.96 -2.99
C ARG A 221 -15.81 -24.03 -2.42
N GLN A 222 -16.10 -25.09 -1.67
CA GLN A 222 -17.40 -25.22 -1.02
C GLN A 222 -17.69 -23.97 -0.13
N GLY A 223 -18.84 -23.35 -0.38
CA GLY A 223 -19.24 -22.13 0.34
C GLY A 223 -18.53 -20.84 -0.07
N PHE A 224 -17.66 -20.85 -1.10
CA PHE A 224 -16.99 -19.66 -1.60
C PHE A 224 -16.90 -19.66 -3.14
N ASP A 225 -17.68 -18.80 -3.81
CA ASP A 225 -17.74 -18.69 -5.27
C ASP A 225 -16.59 -17.83 -5.83
N GLY A 226 -15.37 -18.25 -5.56
CA GLY A 226 -14.15 -17.62 -6.05
C GLY A 226 -13.91 -17.87 -7.54
N ILE A 227 -12.64 -17.78 -7.94
CA ILE A 227 -12.17 -17.99 -9.32
C ILE A 227 -11.96 -19.49 -9.55
N SER A 228 -12.47 -20.03 -10.66
CA SER A 228 -12.44 -21.47 -10.93
C SER A 228 -11.03 -22.03 -11.08
N ALA A 229 -10.12 -21.25 -11.68
CA ALA A 229 -8.73 -21.64 -11.86
C ALA A 229 -7.82 -20.42 -11.81
N ILE A 230 -6.84 -20.45 -10.94
CA ILE A 230 -5.73 -19.48 -10.88
C ILE A 230 -4.45 -20.27 -11.16
N CYS A 231 -3.75 -19.94 -12.24
CA CYS A 231 -2.52 -20.63 -12.60
C CYS A 231 -1.33 -20.03 -11.82
N PRO A 232 -0.66 -20.80 -10.94
CA PRO A 232 0.52 -20.32 -10.25
C PRO A 232 1.70 -20.21 -11.22
N LEU A 233 2.38 -19.05 -11.24
CA LEU A 233 3.58 -18.86 -12.05
C LEU A 233 4.79 -19.59 -11.46
N ILE A 234 4.78 -19.83 -10.15
CA ILE A 234 5.76 -20.63 -9.42
C ILE A 234 5.09 -21.93 -9.02
N ASP A 235 5.63 -23.06 -9.44
CA ASP A 235 5.01 -24.38 -9.22
C ASP A 235 5.04 -24.80 -7.76
N ASP A 236 6.19 -24.62 -7.10
CA ASP A 236 6.36 -24.86 -5.66
C ASP A 236 7.11 -23.70 -5.01
N PRO A 237 6.39 -22.79 -4.34
CA PRO A 237 7.02 -21.70 -3.60
C PRO A 237 7.71 -22.15 -2.30
N THR A 238 7.46 -23.38 -1.78
CA THR A 238 7.97 -23.86 -0.49
C THR A 238 9.47 -23.69 -0.40
N THR A 239 10.20 -24.18 -1.41
CA THR A 239 11.67 -24.08 -1.45
C THR A 239 12.15 -22.63 -1.42
N LEU A 240 11.43 -21.69 -2.07
CA LEU A 240 11.78 -20.27 -2.02
C LEU A 240 11.61 -19.69 -0.63
N TYR A 241 10.50 -20.03 0.06
CA TYR A 241 10.25 -19.57 1.43
C TYR A 241 11.27 -20.15 2.40
N GLU A 242 11.61 -21.42 2.29
CA GLU A 242 12.63 -22.07 3.13
C GLU A 242 14.01 -21.46 2.97
N LYS A 243 14.43 -21.22 1.73
CA LYS A 243 15.76 -20.65 1.42
C LYS A 243 15.86 -19.13 1.63
N THR A 244 14.76 -18.47 1.87
CA THR A 244 14.74 -17.03 2.16
C THR A 244 14.41 -16.71 3.61
N LYS A 245 14.48 -17.70 4.50
CA LYS A 245 14.41 -17.48 5.96
C LYS A 245 15.54 -16.55 6.38
N ARG A 246 15.19 -15.47 7.07
CA ARG A 246 16.15 -14.45 7.50
C ARG A 246 15.83 -13.86 8.87
N VAL A 247 14.73 -14.28 9.47
CA VAL A 247 14.29 -13.82 10.79
C VAL A 247 13.93 -15.01 11.67
N GLU A 248 14.06 -14.81 12.96
CA GLU A 248 13.54 -15.69 13.99
C GLU A 248 12.32 -15.04 14.65
N TYR A 249 11.21 -15.78 14.77
CA TYR A 249 10.00 -15.27 15.40
C TYR A 249 9.93 -15.68 16.88
N HIS A 250 9.55 -14.73 17.72
CA HIS A 250 9.39 -14.90 19.16
C HIS A 250 8.04 -14.37 19.64
N LEU A 251 7.44 -15.02 20.63
CA LEU A 251 6.22 -14.55 21.28
C LEU A 251 6.58 -13.90 22.63
N LEU A 252 6.34 -12.61 22.77
CA LEU A 252 6.47 -11.95 24.08
C LEU A 252 5.34 -12.40 24.99
N ASN A 253 5.68 -12.82 26.19
CA ASN A 253 4.73 -13.30 27.20
C ASN A 253 3.72 -14.35 26.66
N ASN A 254 4.12 -15.17 25.69
CA ASN A 254 3.24 -16.12 24.98
C ASN A 254 1.95 -15.47 24.43
N LEU A 255 2.03 -14.23 23.99
CA LEU A 255 0.90 -13.38 23.56
C LEU A 255 -0.16 -13.14 24.66
N ASN A 256 0.16 -13.31 25.93
CA ASN A 256 -0.65 -12.75 27.00
C ASN A 256 -0.46 -11.21 26.99
N PRO A 257 -1.52 -10.45 27.29
CA PRO A 257 -1.43 -8.99 27.28
C PRO A 257 -0.32 -8.47 28.19
N ILE A 258 0.44 -7.51 27.70
CA ILE A 258 1.47 -6.75 28.43
C ILE A 258 1.13 -5.26 28.40
N ASP A 259 1.53 -4.52 29.43
CA ASP A 259 1.42 -3.07 29.48
C ASP A 259 2.59 -2.38 28.74
N TYR A 260 2.55 -1.07 28.65
CA TYR A 260 3.62 -0.29 28.01
C TYR A 260 4.96 -0.42 28.72
N SER A 261 4.97 -0.58 30.05
CA SER A 261 6.19 -0.73 30.85
C SER A 261 6.88 -2.06 30.54
N GLY A 262 6.14 -3.16 30.59
CA GLY A 262 6.67 -4.49 30.25
C GLY A 262 7.13 -4.61 28.79
N LEU A 263 6.41 -3.94 27.86
CA LEU A 263 6.88 -3.86 26.48
C LEU A 263 8.19 -3.08 26.37
N LEU A 264 8.29 -1.94 27.06
CA LEU A 264 9.49 -1.11 27.05
C LEU A 264 10.70 -1.85 27.59
N GLU A 265 10.57 -2.57 28.71
CA GLU A 265 11.62 -3.41 29.26
C GLU A 265 12.08 -4.48 28.26
N ALA A 266 11.12 -5.15 27.57
CA ALA A 266 11.44 -6.12 26.55
C ALA A 266 12.18 -5.50 25.36
N VAL A 267 11.78 -4.29 24.91
CA VAL A 267 12.43 -3.57 23.83
C VAL A 267 13.87 -3.18 24.23
N ILE A 268 14.08 -2.65 25.42
CA ILE A 268 15.42 -2.28 25.93
C ILE A 268 16.33 -3.52 26.00
N LEU A 269 15.81 -4.63 26.51
CA LEU A 269 16.58 -5.87 26.68
C LEU A 269 16.99 -6.49 25.33
N GLN A 270 16.12 -6.45 24.32
CA GLN A 270 16.32 -7.15 23.06
C GLN A 270 16.93 -6.28 21.95
N ALA A 271 16.77 -4.95 22.04
CA ALA A 271 17.26 -4.02 21.04
C ALA A 271 18.71 -3.61 21.29
N GLY A 272 19.66 -4.49 20.99
CA GLY A 272 21.09 -4.18 21.10
C GLY A 272 21.59 -3.03 20.20
N GLY A 273 20.78 -2.59 19.20
CA GLY A 273 21.09 -1.54 18.23
C GLY A 273 19.82 -0.80 17.81
N ALA A 274 19.57 -0.73 16.50
CA ALA A 274 18.34 -0.15 15.95
C ALA A 274 17.15 -1.11 16.18
N ALA A 275 16.00 -0.56 16.59
CA ALA A 275 14.77 -1.34 16.76
C ALA A 275 13.56 -0.61 16.18
N LEU A 276 12.61 -1.40 15.67
CA LEU A 276 11.34 -0.95 15.15
C LEU A 276 10.21 -1.55 15.99
N VAL A 277 9.28 -0.71 16.47
CA VAL A 277 8.07 -1.15 17.19
C VAL A 277 6.84 -0.69 16.43
N ILE A 278 5.97 -1.62 16.04
CA ILE A 278 4.81 -1.35 15.19
C ILE A 278 3.52 -1.63 15.96
N PHE A 279 2.65 -0.64 16.03
CA PHE A 279 1.35 -0.69 16.68
C PHE A 279 0.19 -0.67 15.67
N ASN A 280 -1.00 -1.09 16.11
CA ASN A 280 -2.21 -1.11 15.29
C ASN A 280 -2.96 0.23 15.27
N THR A 281 -2.73 1.10 16.27
CA THR A 281 -3.41 2.38 16.40
C THR A 281 -2.42 3.53 16.60
N LYS A 282 -2.80 4.73 16.13
CA LYS A 282 -2.01 5.96 16.35
C LYS A 282 -1.88 6.28 17.83
N LYS A 283 -2.94 6.01 18.62
CA LYS A 283 -2.95 6.24 20.05
C LYS A 283 -1.89 5.40 20.77
N ALA A 284 -1.91 4.08 20.55
CA ALA A 284 -0.94 3.18 21.18
C ALA A 284 0.51 3.50 20.78
N ALA A 285 0.75 3.83 19.50
CA ALA A 285 2.08 4.24 19.05
C ALA A 285 2.56 5.53 19.73
N LEU A 286 1.68 6.52 19.89
CA LEU A 286 2.00 7.79 20.54
C LEU A 286 2.25 7.60 22.04
N GLU A 287 1.41 6.84 22.72
CA GLU A 287 1.55 6.55 24.16
C GLU A 287 2.87 5.83 24.43
N PHE A 288 3.20 4.79 23.67
CA PHE A 288 4.49 4.12 23.81
C PHE A 288 5.67 5.04 23.49
N TYR A 289 5.58 5.84 22.42
CA TYR A 289 6.62 6.81 22.10
C TYR A 289 6.88 7.80 23.25
N ASN A 290 5.82 8.29 23.89
CA ASN A 290 5.94 9.18 25.05
C ASN A 290 6.64 8.50 26.24
N CYS A 291 6.41 7.20 26.47
CA CYS A 291 7.14 6.44 27.51
C CYS A 291 8.65 6.40 27.24
N THR A 292 9.07 6.51 25.97
CA THR A 292 10.51 6.44 25.62
C THR A 292 11.24 7.78 25.73
N LYS A 293 10.53 8.93 25.77
CA LYS A 293 11.13 10.27 25.62
C LYS A 293 12.29 10.55 26.55
N ASN A 294 12.18 10.17 27.82
CA ASN A 294 13.17 10.49 28.88
C ASN A 294 14.26 9.42 29.04
N LEU A 295 14.31 8.41 28.18
CA LEU A 295 15.28 7.32 28.27
C LEU A 295 16.53 7.63 27.47
N GLY A 296 17.70 7.29 28.01
CA GLY A 296 19.01 7.48 27.35
C GLY A 296 19.50 6.29 26.51
N ASP A 297 18.68 5.25 26.36
CA ASP A 297 19.09 3.98 25.74
C ASP A 297 19.34 4.08 24.23
N TRP A 298 18.78 5.08 23.55
CA TRP A 298 18.93 5.31 22.11
C TRP A 298 19.50 6.70 21.83
N GLU A 299 20.33 6.80 20.79
CA GLU A 299 20.87 8.06 20.31
C GLU A 299 19.77 8.95 19.71
N LYS A 300 18.81 8.31 19.00
CA LYS A 300 17.62 8.99 18.47
C LYS A 300 16.39 8.11 18.56
N LYS A 301 15.25 8.76 18.69
CA LYS A 301 13.93 8.14 18.72
C LYS A 301 13.03 8.82 17.68
N TYR A 302 12.31 8.03 16.93
CA TYR A 302 11.43 8.50 15.87
C TYR A 302 10.01 7.99 16.08
N HIS A 303 9.04 8.86 15.93
CA HIS A 303 7.64 8.49 15.74
C HIS A 303 7.29 8.57 14.26
N LEU A 304 6.48 7.64 13.73
CA LEU A 304 6.05 7.66 12.35
C LEU A 304 4.59 7.19 12.24
N SER A 305 3.68 8.12 11.91
CA SER A 305 2.26 7.82 11.75
C SER A 305 1.58 8.72 10.73
N THR A 306 0.34 8.39 10.39
CA THR A 306 -0.50 9.21 9.51
C THR A 306 -1.04 10.48 10.19
N ALA A 307 -0.68 10.78 11.44
CA ALA A 307 -0.90 12.09 12.07
C ALA A 307 0.05 13.16 11.55
N MET A 308 1.14 12.76 10.90
CA MET A 308 2.07 13.65 10.21
C MET A 308 1.61 13.91 8.77
N CYS A 309 1.81 15.13 8.26
CA CYS A 309 1.61 15.43 6.85
C CYS A 309 2.67 14.73 5.96
N PRO A 310 2.42 14.52 4.66
CA PRO A 310 3.33 13.79 3.77
C PRO A 310 4.76 14.36 3.73
N SER A 311 4.93 15.67 3.71
CA SER A 311 6.25 16.33 3.75
C SER A 311 7.01 15.97 5.03
N HIS A 312 6.35 16.04 6.19
CA HIS A 312 6.94 15.64 7.47
C HIS A 312 7.35 14.17 7.46
N ARG A 313 6.45 13.26 7.06
CA ARG A 313 6.76 11.82 6.96
C ARG A 313 7.98 11.55 6.07
N LYS A 314 8.06 12.23 4.91
CA LYS A 314 9.19 12.08 3.98
C LYS A 314 10.52 12.47 4.65
N ASN A 315 10.53 13.55 5.42
CA ASN A 315 11.72 13.99 6.16
C ASN A 315 12.10 12.99 7.25
N VAL A 316 11.13 12.50 8.04
CA VAL A 316 11.38 11.49 9.08
C VAL A 316 11.90 10.19 8.47
N ILE A 317 11.30 9.71 7.39
CA ILE A 317 11.75 8.50 6.67
C ILE A 317 13.18 8.67 6.16
N LYS A 318 13.53 9.83 5.62
CA LYS A 318 14.89 10.12 5.19
C LYS A 318 15.87 10.06 6.36
N ASN A 319 15.55 10.73 7.46
CA ASN A 319 16.40 10.76 8.65
C ASN A 319 16.62 9.36 9.25
N ILE A 320 15.54 8.54 9.31
CA ILE A 320 15.64 7.13 9.76
C ILE A 320 16.60 6.35 8.85
N ARG A 321 16.48 6.51 7.53
CA ARG A 321 17.35 5.82 6.57
C ARG A 321 18.81 6.21 6.76
N ASP A 322 19.08 7.52 6.81
CA ASP A 322 20.44 8.06 6.99
C ASP A 322 21.07 7.54 8.30
N ASP A 323 20.29 7.47 9.38
CA ASP A 323 20.77 6.99 10.68
C ASP A 323 20.94 5.44 10.72
N LEU A 324 20.09 4.67 9.99
CA LEU A 324 20.28 3.22 9.82
C LEU A 324 21.55 2.91 9.01
N GLU A 325 21.80 3.64 7.92
CA GLU A 325 23.02 3.51 7.11
C GLU A 325 24.26 3.86 7.93
N ALA A 326 24.15 4.86 8.80
CA ALA A 326 25.20 5.23 9.76
C ALA A 326 25.33 4.26 10.96
N LYS A 327 24.51 3.19 11.01
CA LYS A 327 24.48 2.18 12.09
C LYS A 327 24.29 2.77 13.49
N LYS A 328 23.55 3.86 13.61
CA LYS A 328 23.23 4.47 14.91
C LYS A 328 22.24 3.62 15.69
N LYS A 329 22.33 3.72 17.01
CA LYS A 329 21.36 3.09 17.92
C LYS A 329 20.08 3.91 17.95
N ILE A 330 19.07 3.53 17.16
CA ILE A 330 17.80 4.26 17.03
C ILE A 330 16.60 3.41 17.41
N LEU A 331 15.58 4.06 17.93
CA LEU A 331 14.26 3.47 18.14
C LEU A 331 13.25 4.14 17.20
N VAL A 332 12.54 3.33 16.43
CA VAL A 332 11.43 3.81 15.59
C VAL A 332 10.13 3.22 16.11
N VAL A 333 9.19 4.08 16.47
CA VAL A 333 7.83 3.71 16.89
C VAL A 333 6.87 4.11 15.78
N SER A 334 6.15 3.15 15.21
CA SER A 334 5.31 3.39 14.04
C SER A 334 3.95 2.69 14.13
N THR A 335 3.05 3.11 13.26
CA THR A 335 1.84 2.37 12.91
C THR A 335 2.07 1.50 11.66
N GLN A 336 1.02 0.86 11.13
CA GLN A 336 1.07 0.05 9.89
C GLN A 336 1.65 0.79 8.68
N LEU A 337 1.82 2.10 8.76
CA LEU A 337 2.40 2.92 7.68
C LEU A 337 3.73 2.39 7.17
N ILE A 338 4.52 1.75 8.04
CA ILE A 338 5.86 1.24 7.71
C ILE A 338 5.82 -0.12 6.99
N GLU A 339 4.69 -0.83 7.02
CA GLU A 339 4.55 -2.16 6.43
C GLU A 339 4.66 -2.12 4.91
N ALA A 340 4.24 -1.01 4.29
CA ALA A 340 4.22 -0.85 2.85
C ALA A 340 4.90 0.46 2.39
N GLY A 341 5.65 0.40 1.30
CA GLY A 341 6.23 1.60 0.65
C GLY A 341 7.45 2.21 1.32
N VAL A 342 8.06 1.54 2.32
CA VAL A 342 9.28 2.02 2.96
C VAL A 342 10.32 0.89 2.99
N ASP A 343 11.52 1.19 2.49
CA ASP A 343 12.62 0.23 2.44
C ASP A 343 13.57 0.44 3.63
N PHE A 344 13.16 -0.12 4.79
CA PHE A 344 13.99 -0.16 5.98
C PHE A 344 14.50 -1.57 6.24
N ASP A 345 15.68 -1.65 6.89
CA ASP A 345 16.31 -2.89 7.33
C ASP A 345 16.71 -2.77 8.81
N PHE A 346 15.90 -3.34 9.69
CA PHE A 346 16.13 -3.35 11.13
C PHE A 346 16.65 -4.71 11.60
N PRO A 347 17.58 -4.77 12.55
CA PRO A 347 17.98 -6.04 13.16
C PRO A 347 16.88 -6.65 14.04
N VAL A 348 16.05 -5.82 14.65
CA VAL A 348 14.99 -6.24 15.57
C VAL A 348 13.69 -5.49 15.28
N VAL A 349 12.59 -6.24 15.19
CA VAL A 349 11.24 -5.69 14.97
C VAL A 349 10.30 -6.24 16.04
N PHE A 350 9.55 -5.35 16.67
CA PHE A 350 8.44 -5.68 17.57
C PHE A 350 7.13 -5.36 16.86
N ARG A 351 6.20 -6.31 16.81
CA ARG A 351 4.91 -6.13 16.16
C ARG A 351 3.77 -6.47 17.10
N ALA A 352 2.88 -5.51 17.36
CA ALA A 352 1.62 -5.79 18.03
C ALA A 352 0.83 -6.81 17.22
N MET A 353 0.15 -7.76 17.87
CA MET A 353 -0.61 -8.80 17.21
C MET A 353 -1.60 -8.23 16.20
N ALA A 354 -1.61 -8.79 14.98
CA ALA A 354 -2.22 -8.22 13.80
C ALA A 354 -2.68 -9.34 12.84
N PRO A 355 -3.44 -9.02 11.79
CA PRO A 355 -3.69 -9.94 10.68
C PRO A 355 -2.40 -10.54 10.14
N LEU A 356 -2.47 -11.78 9.66
CA LEU A 356 -1.27 -12.55 9.28
C LEU A 356 -0.42 -11.84 8.22
N GLU A 357 -1.06 -11.18 7.26
CA GLU A 357 -0.39 -10.38 6.22
C GLU A 357 0.43 -9.23 6.79
N ALA A 358 -0.09 -8.56 7.82
CA ALA A 358 0.59 -7.45 8.49
C ALA A 358 1.79 -7.92 9.32
N VAL A 359 1.68 -9.09 9.96
CA VAL A 359 2.80 -9.75 10.67
C VAL A 359 3.94 -10.02 9.70
N ILE A 360 3.66 -10.62 8.55
CA ILE A 360 4.67 -10.95 7.53
C ILE A 360 5.27 -9.70 6.88
N GLN A 361 4.46 -8.68 6.59
CA GLN A 361 4.97 -7.41 6.04
C GLN A 361 5.91 -6.70 7.02
N SER A 362 5.58 -6.74 8.32
CA SER A 362 6.44 -6.21 9.39
C SER A 362 7.75 -7.00 9.50
N ALA A 363 7.69 -8.33 9.45
CA ALA A 363 8.87 -9.19 9.41
C ALA A 363 9.74 -8.91 8.16
N GLY A 364 9.12 -8.50 7.06
CA GLY A 364 9.81 -8.05 5.86
C GLY A 364 10.67 -6.78 6.02
N ARG A 365 10.58 -6.09 7.18
CA ARG A 365 11.43 -4.95 7.57
C ARG A 365 12.58 -5.37 8.48
N CYS A 366 12.64 -6.64 8.85
CA CYS A 366 13.68 -7.22 9.69
C CYS A 366 14.68 -8.01 8.84
N ASN A 367 15.98 -7.72 8.99
CA ASN A 367 17.08 -8.35 8.24
C ASN A 367 16.76 -8.45 6.72
N ARG A 368 16.24 -7.36 6.17
CA ARG A 368 15.69 -7.32 4.81
C ARG A 368 16.72 -7.67 3.75
N GLU A 369 17.94 -7.14 3.91
CA GLU A 369 19.05 -7.37 3.00
C GLU A 369 19.87 -8.64 3.33
N ASN A 370 19.42 -9.39 4.36
CA ASN A 370 20.09 -10.59 4.87
C ASN A 370 21.53 -10.35 5.34
N ASN A 371 21.86 -9.14 5.78
CA ASN A 371 23.19 -8.79 6.26
C ASN A 371 23.58 -9.47 7.58
N LEU A 372 22.59 -9.95 8.35
CA LEU A 372 22.79 -10.65 9.62
C LEU A 372 22.84 -12.19 9.45
N GLY A 373 22.76 -12.68 8.21
CA GLY A 373 22.73 -14.11 7.92
C GLY A 373 21.35 -14.76 8.16
N GLU A 374 21.31 -16.08 8.02
CA GLU A 374 20.11 -16.87 8.22
C GLU A 374 19.65 -16.77 9.67
N LEU A 375 18.35 -16.48 9.89
CA LEU A 375 17.73 -16.27 11.21
C LEU A 375 18.40 -15.17 12.07
N GLY A 376 19.21 -14.30 11.47
CA GLY A 376 19.92 -13.25 12.21
C GLY A 376 19.03 -12.07 12.62
N GLY A 377 17.89 -11.84 11.97
CA GLY A 377 16.89 -10.87 12.39
C GLY A 377 15.95 -11.43 13.44
N LYS A 378 15.48 -10.62 14.39
CA LYS A 378 14.53 -11.04 15.43
C LYS A 378 13.22 -10.31 15.31
N VAL A 379 12.11 -11.05 15.24
CA VAL A 379 10.75 -10.50 15.20
C VAL A 379 10.00 -10.94 16.43
N PHE A 380 9.62 -9.99 17.28
CA PHE A 380 8.86 -10.22 18.50
C PHE A 380 7.39 -9.84 18.27
N LEU A 381 6.49 -10.82 18.45
CA LEU A 381 5.06 -10.60 18.44
C LEU A 381 4.57 -10.36 19.87
N PHE A 382 3.76 -9.34 20.08
CA PHE A 382 3.23 -8.98 21.38
C PHE A 382 1.74 -8.61 21.31
N LYS A 383 1.06 -8.75 22.44
CA LYS A 383 -0.32 -8.29 22.63
C LYS A 383 -0.32 -7.20 23.70
N LEU A 384 -0.78 -6.00 23.32
CA LEU A 384 -0.85 -4.87 24.25
C LEU A 384 -2.18 -4.92 25.00
N GLN A 385 -2.18 -4.66 26.31
CA GLN A 385 -3.35 -4.72 27.17
C GLN A 385 -4.47 -3.77 26.70
N ASP A 386 -4.13 -2.52 26.37
CA ASP A 386 -5.07 -1.48 25.95
C ASP A 386 -4.74 -0.92 24.55
N GLY A 387 -4.13 -1.73 23.69
CA GLY A 387 -3.60 -1.28 22.40
C GLY A 387 -4.66 -0.88 21.37
N GLY A 388 -5.87 -1.42 21.50
CA GLY A 388 -6.97 -1.22 20.55
C GLY A 388 -6.70 -1.84 19.17
N MET A 389 -7.78 -1.97 18.40
CA MET A 389 -7.73 -2.39 16.99
C MET A 389 -8.38 -1.31 16.11
N PRO A 390 -7.98 -1.16 14.84
CA PRO A 390 -8.54 -0.14 13.95
C PRO A 390 -10.04 -0.30 13.74
N ASP A 391 -10.50 -1.54 13.57
CA ASP A 391 -11.90 -1.92 13.36
C ASP A 391 -12.14 -3.40 13.73
N LYS A 392 -13.41 -3.83 13.65
CA LYS A 392 -13.83 -5.21 14.00
C LYS A 392 -13.30 -6.26 13.03
N THR A 393 -13.20 -5.94 11.73
CA THR A 393 -12.65 -6.85 10.72
C THR A 393 -11.19 -7.13 11.00
N TYR A 394 -10.43 -6.08 11.29
CA TYR A 394 -9.03 -6.20 11.63
C TYR A 394 -8.82 -7.03 12.91
N ASP A 395 -9.68 -6.83 13.92
CA ASP A 395 -9.63 -7.58 15.17
C ASP A 395 -9.93 -9.07 14.97
N ALA A 396 -10.99 -9.41 14.23
CA ALA A 396 -11.33 -10.79 13.89
C ALA A 396 -10.19 -11.49 13.11
N CYS A 397 -9.61 -10.80 12.12
CA CYS A 397 -8.47 -11.30 11.35
C CYS A 397 -7.23 -11.52 12.24
N ALA A 398 -6.96 -10.60 13.17
CA ALA A 398 -5.84 -10.70 14.10
C ALA A 398 -6.03 -11.86 15.10
N GLY A 399 -7.24 -12.05 15.60
CA GLY A 399 -7.59 -13.19 16.48
C GLY A 399 -7.33 -14.54 15.81
N HIS A 400 -7.71 -14.65 14.53
CA HIS A 400 -7.46 -15.88 13.77
C HIS A 400 -5.99 -16.14 13.49
N ALA A 401 -5.23 -15.06 13.18
CA ALA A 401 -3.79 -15.16 13.04
C ALA A 401 -3.13 -15.58 14.36
N GLU A 402 -3.59 -15.05 15.51
CA GLU A 402 -3.11 -15.41 16.85
C GLU A 402 -3.31 -16.91 17.15
N GLU A 403 -4.47 -17.47 16.81
CA GLU A 403 -4.76 -18.89 16.99
C GLU A 403 -3.77 -19.78 16.21
N LEU A 404 -3.56 -19.48 14.92
CA LEU A 404 -2.63 -20.24 14.08
C LEU A 404 -1.17 -20.12 14.56
N ILE A 405 -0.76 -18.94 14.97
CA ILE A 405 0.60 -18.66 15.45
C ILE A 405 0.87 -19.35 16.79
N LYS A 406 -0.11 -19.37 17.71
CA LYS A 406 0.02 -20.09 19.00
C LYS A 406 0.11 -21.59 18.84
N GLN A 407 -0.51 -22.16 17.81
CA GLN A 407 -0.38 -23.60 17.52
C GLN A 407 1.06 -23.96 17.12
N ASP A 408 1.66 -23.20 16.22
CA ASP A 408 3.04 -23.41 15.77
C ASP A 408 3.58 -22.15 15.09
N ILE A 409 4.41 -21.39 15.79
CA ILE A 409 5.03 -20.17 15.27
C ILE A 409 5.97 -20.43 14.08
N SER A 410 6.54 -21.64 13.97
CA SER A 410 7.45 -21.98 12.87
C SER A 410 6.77 -21.96 11.50
N ARG A 411 5.44 -22.10 11.47
CA ARG A 411 4.62 -22.01 10.25
C ARG A 411 4.68 -20.65 9.55
N LEU A 412 5.07 -19.57 10.27
CA LEU A 412 5.28 -18.25 9.69
C LEU A 412 6.39 -18.22 8.62
N HIS A 413 7.28 -19.21 8.61
CA HIS A 413 8.30 -19.37 7.57
C HIS A 413 7.79 -20.03 6.29
N GLY A 414 6.58 -20.61 6.31
CA GLY A 414 6.00 -21.35 5.20
C GLY A 414 4.88 -20.58 4.50
N HIS A 415 4.54 -21.00 3.28
CA HIS A 415 3.42 -20.40 2.55
C HIS A 415 2.05 -21.02 2.88
N LYS A 416 2.02 -22.26 3.41
CA LYS A 416 0.77 -23.01 3.63
C LYS A 416 -0.16 -22.36 4.67
N ILE A 417 0.40 -21.69 5.67
CA ILE A 417 -0.37 -20.97 6.68
C ILE A 417 -1.30 -19.91 6.06
N PHE A 418 -0.90 -19.30 4.96
CA PHE A 418 -1.71 -18.27 4.28
C PHE A 418 -2.98 -18.85 3.68
N SER A 419 -2.89 -19.99 3.01
CA SER A 419 -4.07 -20.64 2.42
C SER A 419 -5.10 -21.02 3.48
N GLU A 420 -4.66 -21.54 4.63
CA GLU A 420 -5.53 -21.88 5.75
C GLU A 420 -6.16 -20.62 6.36
N TYR A 421 -5.35 -19.63 6.67
CA TYR A 421 -5.79 -18.35 7.22
C TYR A 421 -6.83 -17.68 6.32
N TYR A 422 -6.53 -17.48 5.04
CA TYR A 422 -7.46 -16.80 4.13
C TYR A 422 -8.70 -17.63 3.81
N ALA A 423 -8.59 -18.96 3.76
CA ALA A 423 -9.77 -19.81 3.57
C ALA A 423 -10.80 -19.58 4.69
N HIS A 424 -10.34 -19.43 5.92
CA HIS A 424 -11.19 -19.17 7.07
C HIS A 424 -11.69 -17.72 7.10
N VAL A 425 -10.78 -16.75 7.01
CA VAL A 425 -11.13 -15.32 7.05
C VAL A 425 -12.13 -14.95 5.96
N LEU A 426 -11.91 -15.38 4.72
CA LEU A 426 -12.81 -15.05 3.62
C LEU A 426 -14.20 -15.71 3.76
N HIS A 427 -14.28 -16.85 4.44
CA HIS A 427 -15.57 -17.52 4.70
C HIS A 427 -16.48 -16.69 5.63
N LEU A 428 -15.91 -15.95 6.56
CA LEU A 428 -16.68 -15.09 7.50
C LEU A 428 -17.45 -13.97 6.79
N TYR A 429 -17.08 -13.60 5.57
CA TYR A 429 -17.64 -12.46 4.84
C TYR A 429 -18.50 -12.85 3.63
N VAL A 430 -18.78 -14.14 3.42
CA VAL A 430 -19.56 -14.63 2.27
C VAL A 430 -20.98 -14.05 2.24
N GLU A 431 -21.65 -14.01 3.36
CA GLU A 431 -23.07 -13.58 3.43
C GLU A 431 -23.28 -12.06 3.24
N GLN A 432 -22.26 -11.25 3.51
CA GLN A 432 -22.39 -9.78 3.46
C GLN A 432 -22.46 -9.22 2.03
N ASN A 433 -22.14 -10.02 1.03
CA ASN A 433 -21.85 -9.59 -0.34
C ASN A 433 -22.99 -9.84 -1.35
N GLU A 434 -24.05 -10.54 -0.98
CA GLU A 434 -25.11 -10.96 -1.91
C GLU A 434 -25.87 -9.76 -2.51
N ASN A 435 -26.07 -8.70 -1.74
CA ASN A 435 -26.81 -7.51 -2.17
C ASN A 435 -26.15 -6.79 -3.36
N ILE A 436 -24.81 -6.67 -3.38
CA ILE A 436 -24.09 -6.01 -4.47
C ILE A 436 -24.20 -6.82 -5.75
N ASN A 437 -24.01 -8.14 -5.68
CA ASN A 437 -24.12 -9.02 -6.84
C ASN A 437 -25.54 -9.10 -7.39
N LYS A 438 -26.56 -9.05 -6.52
CA LYS A 438 -27.97 -8.95 -6.94
C LYS A 438 -28.23 -7.63 -7.66
N ALA A 439 -27.84 -6.50 -7.05
CA ALA A 439 -28.00 -5.18 -7.66
C ALA A 439 -27.31 -5.07 -9.03
N ARG A 440 -26.13 -5.70 -9.19
CA ARG A 440 -25.43 -5.78 -10.50
C ARG A 440 -26.26 -6.54 -11.54
N LYS A 441 -26.82 -7.70 -11.19
CA LYS A 441 -27.67 -8.49 -12.09
C LYS A 441 -28.94 -7.73 -12.48
N ASP A 442 -29.48 -6.94 -11.57
CA ASP A 442 -30.67 -6.13 -11.78
C ASP A 442 -30.38 -4.77 -12.45
N PHE A 443 -29.12 -4.51 -12.87
CA PHE A 443 -28.64 -3.25 -13.45
C PHE A 443 -28.90 -2.02 -12.57
N ASN A 444 -29.01 -2.20 -11.27
CA ASN A 444 -29.17 -1.11 -10.30
C ASN A 444 -27.80 -0.50 -9.94
N PHE A 445 -27.26 0.29 -10.87
CA PHE A 445 -25.93 0.86 -10.75
C PHE A 445 -25.80 1.88 -9.61
N GLU A 446 -26.88 2.54 -9.21
CA GLU A 446 -26.87 3.46 -8.08
C GLU A 446 -26.62 2.72 -6.77
N THR A 447 -27.35 1.62 -6.54
CA THR A 447 -27.13 0.75 -5.38
C THR A 447 -25.74 0.14 -5.38
N VAL A 448 -25.24 -0.32 -6.55
CA VAL A 448 -23.89 -0.86 -6.68
C VAL A 448 -22.85 0.18 -6.29
N ASN A 449 -22.93 1.40 -6.84
CA ASN A 449 -21.98 2.49 -6.53
C ASN A 449 -22.05 2.92 -5.07
N GLY A 450 -23.23 2.88 -4.45
CA GLY A 450 -23.44 3.24 -3.05
C GLY A 450 -23.00 2.17 -2.04
N ALA A 451 -22.97 0.90 -2.46
CA ALA A 451 -22.65 -0.23 -1.59
C ALA A 451 -21.21 -0.75 -1.75
N TYR A 452 -20.59 -0.52 -2.91
CA TYR A 452 -19.21 -0.96 -3.15
C TYR A 452 -18.21 0.12 -2.75
N HIS A 453 -17.52 -0.08 -1.64
CA HIS A 453 -16.47 0.81 -1.18
C HIS A 453 -15.20 0.02 -0.85
N ILE A 454 -14.07 0.47 -1.42
CA ILE A 454 -12.73 -0.04 -1.07
C ILE A 454 -12.28 0.59 0.27
N ILE A 455 -12.72 1.81 0.56
CA ILE A 455 -12.44 2.52 1.81
C ILE A 455 -13.79 2.83 2.48
N ASP A 456 -14.09 2.11 3.55
CA ASP A 456 -15.39 2.20 4.25
C ASP A 456 -15.61 3.50 5.02
N LYS A 457 -14.55 4.19 5.41
CA LYS A 457 -14.66 5.39 6.25
C LYS A 457 -14.16 6.61 5.48
N PRO A 458 -15.06 7.52 5.08
CA PRO A 458 -14.65 8.74 4.41
C PRO A 458 -13.76 9.56 5.33
N THR A 459 -12.58 9.89 4.85
CA THR A 459 -11.67 10.85 5.47
C THR A 459 -11.78 12.18 4.76
N GLU A 460 -11.48 13.25 5.49
CA GLU A 460 -11.39 14.61 4.93
C GLU A 460 -9.96 15.12 5.03
N GLY A 461 -9.53 15.84 4.00
CA GLY A 461 -8.21 16.45 3.96
C GLY A 461 -8.17 17.69 4.86
N LEU A 462 -7.25 17.69 5.81
CA LEU A 462 -7.03 18.80 6.72
C LEU A 462 -5.64 19.39 6.47
N TYR A 463 -5.59 20.57 5.88
CA TYR A 463 -4.34 21.27 5.59
C TYR A 463 -3.68 21.76 6.88
N VAL A 464 -2.41 21.45 7.09
CA VAL A 464 -1.69 21.79 8.31
C VAL A 464 -0.95 23.12 8.12
N TYR A 465 -1.45 24.18 8.74
CA TYR A 465 -0.85 25.53 8.68
C TYR A 465 0.51 25.60 9.38
N ASN A 466 0.61 25.04 10.59
CA ASN A 466 1.75 25.22 11.51
C ASN A 466 2.91 24.23 11.34
N TYR A 467 2.98 23.47 10.25
CA TYR A 467 4.07 22.52 10.04
C TYR A 467 5.40 23.21 9.72
N SER A 468 5.42 24.16 8.80
CA SER A 468 6.65 24.84 8.34
C SER A 468 6.36 26.23 7.80
N ASP A 469 7.41 27.03 7.58
CA ASP A 469 7.26 28.32 6.92
C ASP A 469 6.70 28.18 5.51
N GLU A 470 7.08 27.12 4.78
CA GLU A 470 6.55 26.82 3.45
C GLU A 470 5.04 26.55 3.50
N SER A 471 4.56 25.76 4.49
CA SER A 471 3.12 25.51 4.65
C SER A 471 2.35 26.80 4.98
N ARG A 472 2.92 27.70 5.79
CA ARG A 472 2.31 29.01 6.09
C ARG A 472 2.24 29.90 4.86
N GLN A 473 3.35 30.05 4.14
CA GLN A 473 3.42 30.86 2.92
C GLN A 473 2.46 30.35 1.84
N LEU A 474 2.40 29.02 1.65
CA LEU A 474 1.48 28.42 0.69
C LEU A 474 0.02 28.72 1.10
N SER A 475 -0.36 28.52 2.36
CA SER A 475 -1.72 28.85 2.83
C SER A 475 -2.09 30.31 2.56
N HIS A 476 -1.19 31.26 2.86
CA HIS A 476 -1.43 32.68 2.58
C HIS A 476 -1.58 32.95 1.07
N SER A 477 -0.74 32.33 0.24
CA SER A 477 -0.84 32.50 -1.22
C SER A 477 -2.16 32.01 -1.80
N LEU A 478 -2.74 30.96 -1.19
CA LEU A 478 -4.00 30.35 -1.62
C LEU A 478 -5.23 31.13 -1.12
N GLU A 479 -5.13 31.80 0.02
CA GLU A 479 -6.24 32.57 0.60
C GLU A 479 -6.73 33.71 -0.31
N TYR A 480 -5.84 34.27 -1.11
CA TYR A 480 -6.15 35.36 -2.04
C TYR A 480 -6.55 34.91 -3.46
N LYS A 481 -6.55 33.60 -3.73
CA LYS A 481 -6.98 33.06 -5.00
C LYS A 481 -8.50 32.89 -5.03
N GLU A 482 -9.13 33.28 -6.12
CA GLU A 482 -10.54 33.04 -6.36
C GLU A 482 -10.81 31.54 -6.62
N PHE A 483 -9.92 30.90 -7.38
CA PHE A 483 -9.96 29.47 -7.70
C PHE A 483 -8.60 28.83 -7.47
N LEU A 484 -8.60 27.56 -7.06
CA LEU A 484 -7.38 26.78 -6.90
C LEU A 484 -7.06 26.01 -8.18
N SER A 485 -5.83 26.13 -8.65
CA SER A 485 -5.33 25.33 -9.77
C SER A 485 -4.97 23.91 -9.33
N ARG A 486 -4.82 23.00 -10.28
CA ARG A 486 -4.33 21.62 -10.01
C ARG A 486 -2.96 21.61 -9.32
N ASP A 487 -2.10 22.56 -9.67
CA ASP A 487 -0.78 22.69 -9.05
C ASP A 487 -0.88 23.14 -7.59
N ASP A 488 -1.84 24.00 -7.27
CA ASP A 488 -2.13 24.40 -5.89
C ASP A 488 -2.57 23.20 -5.06
N PHE A 489 -3.50 22.38 -5.55
CA PHE A 489 -3.91 21.15 -4.86
C PHE A 489 -2.74 20.18 -4.65
N ARG A 490 -1.87 19.99 -5.66
CA ARG A 490 -0.67 19.16 -5.54
C ARG A 490 0.27 19.66 -4.45
N LYS A 491 0.50 20.97 -4.39
CA LYS A 491 1.32 21.60 -3.35
C LYS A 491 0.67 21.45 -1.96
N MET A 492 -0.65 21.65 -1.87
CA MET A 492 -1.39 21.48 -0.63
C MET A 492 -1.31 20.05 -0.07
N GLN A 493 -1.37 19.05 -0.92
CA GLN A 493 -1.35 17.64 -0.50
C GLN A 493 -0.11 17.28 0.33
N GLN A 494 1.02 17.93 0.08
CA GLN A 494 2.24 17.72 0.84
C GLN A 494 2.09 18.09 2.33
N PHE A 495 1.15 19.01 2.63
CA PHE A 495 0.86 19.50 3.98
C PHE A 495 -0.52 19.07 4.49
N THR A 496 -1.23 18.19 3.77
CA THR A 496 -2.58 17.74 4.14
C THR A 496 -2.54 16.40 4.85
N VAL A 497 -3.20 16.32 6.01
CA VAL A 497 -3.41 15.09 6.77
C VAL A 497 -4.84 14.60 6.57
N GLN A 498 -5.01 13.31 6.31
CA GLN A 498 -6.34 12.71 6.22
C GLN A 498 -6.86 12.38 7.62
N VAL A 499 -8.02 12.92 7.97
CA VAL A 499 -8.66 12.73 9.27
C VAL A 499 -10.10 12.26 9.11
N TYR A 500 -10.61 11.52 10.09
CA TYR A 500 -12.02 11.14 10.10
C TYR A 500 -12.93 12.35 10.45
N LYS A 501 -14.15 12.37 9.94
CA LYS A 501 -15.13 13.45 10.20
C LYS A 501 -15.33 13.74 11.69
N HIS A 502 -15.35 12.70 12.54
CA HIS A 502 -15.50 12.91 13.98
C HIS A 502 -14.36 13.70 14.60
N PHE A 503 -13.14 13.58 14.08
CA PHE A 503 -11.99 14.39 14.53
C PHE A 503 -12.26 15.88 14.30
N ILE A 504 -12.77 16.23 13.13
CA ILE A 504 -13.12 17.62 12.79
C ILE A 504 -14.23 18.13 13.67
N ILE A 505 -15.27 17.34 13.92
CA ILE A 505 -16.39 17.72 14.80
C ILE A 505 -15.89 17.99 16.22
N GLN A 506 -15.00 17.15 16.74
CA GLN A 506 -14.46 17.31 18.09
C GLN A 506 -13.50 18.51 18.22
N ASN A 507 -12.81 18.88 17.15
CA ASN A 507 -11.77 19.92 17.15
C ASN A 507 -12.11 21.12 16.25
N GLY A 508 -13.42 21.36 16.01
CA GLY A 508 -13.89 22.36 15.05
C GLY A 508 -13.41 23.78 15.30
N VAL A 509 -13.13 24.13 16.57
CA VAL A 509 -12.58 25.45 16.96
C VAL A 509 -11.19 25.69 16.34
N MET A 510 -10.42 24.63 16.10
CA MET A 510 -9.07 24.70 15.52
C MET A 510 -9.09 24.52 13.99
N CYS A 511 -10.26 24.28 13.38
CA CYS A 511 -10.43 24.09 11.96
C CYS A 511 -11.14 25.30 11.34
N LYS A 512 -10.60 25.82 10.24
CA LYS A 512 -11.24 26.89 9.46
C LYS A 512 -11.46 26.41 8.03
N THR A 513 -12.69 26.49 7.53
CA THR A 513 -12.95 26.27 6.12
C THR A 513 -12.64 27.55 5.34
N MET A 514 -11.79 27.43 4.33
CA MET A 514 -11.42 28.53 3.47
C MET A 514 -12.50 28.75 2.39
N PRO A 515 -12.60 29.98 1.81
CA PRO A 515 -13.59 30.28 0.75
C PRO A 515 -13.54 29.31 -0.43
N GLN A 516 -12.36 28.77 -0.74
CA GLN A 516 -12.12 27.81 -1.83
C GLN A 516 -12.55 26.37 -1.48
N GLY A 517 -13.16 26.15 -0.29
CA GLY A 517 -13.76 24.86 0.09
C GLY A 517 -12.80 23.88 0.79
N PHE A 518 -11.53 24.21 1.00
CA PHE A 518 -10.61 23.35 1.76
C PHE A 518 -10.55 23.75 3.25
N MET A 519 -10.20 22.78 4.09
CA MET A 519 -10.15 22.94 5.55
C MET A 519 -8.71 23.06 6.04
N VAL A 520 -8.45 24.04 6.90
CA VAL A 520 -7.13 24.35 7.47
C VAL A 520 -7.12 24.08 8.97
N TRP A 521 -6.07 23.41 9.43
CA TRP A 521 -5.76 23.16 10.84
C TRP A 521 -4.83 24.24 11.39
N TYR A 522 -5.32 25.02 12.34
CA TYR A 522 -4.56 26.04 13.07
C TYR A 522 -4.15 25.58 14.47
N GLY A 523 -4.56 24.37 14.89
CA GLY A 523 -4.18 23.79 16.17
C GLY A 523 -2.71 23.42 16.25
N ASN A 524 -2.32 22.82 17.36
CA ASN A 524 -0.95 22.42 17.60
C ASN A 524 -0.51 21.33 16.60
N TYR A 525 0.71 21.49 16.09
CA TYR A 525 1.41 20.51 15.28
C TYR A 525 2.78 20.24 15.88
N ASP A 526 2.93 19.05 16.46
CA ASP A 526 4.15 18.65 17.15
C ASP A 526 5.21 18.22 16.11
N PRO A 527 6.47 18.73 16.23
CA PRO A 527 7.53 18.43 15.26
C PRO A 527 8.01 16.97 15.27
N GLU A 528 7.64 16.18 16.28
CA GLU A 528 8.00 14.77 16.39
C GLU A 528 6.83 13.84 16.05
N THR A 529 5.58 14.25 16.32
CA THR A 529 4.43 13.34 16.28
C THR A 529 3.31 13.78 15.34
N GLY A 530 3.32 15.02 14.83
CA GLY A 530 2.33 15.53 13.89
C GLY A 530 1.15 16.24 14.57
N ILE A 531 -0.07 16.11 14.03
CA ILE A 531 -1.27 16.75 14.61
C ILE A 531 -1.46 16.29 16.06
N SER A 532 -1.49 17.24 16.97
CA SER A 532 -1.71 17.02 18.41
C SER A 532 -3.03 17.67 18.84
N VAL A 533 -3.82 16.93 19.60
CA VAL A 533 -5.07 17.39 20.22
C VAL A 533 -4.88 17.87 21.68
N THR A 534 -3.65 18.00 22.15
CA THR A 534 -3.40 18.62 23.45
C THR A 534 -3.91 20.06 23.43
N PRO A 535 -4.67 20.51 24.44
CA PRO A 535 -5.09 21.90 24.54
C PRO A 535 -3.85 22.82 24.45
N ILE A 536 -3.92 23.83 23.59
CA ILE A 536 -2.91 24.87 23.55
C ILE A 536 -3.01 25.57 24.92
N GLU A 537 -1.92 25.65 25.67
CA GLU A 537 -1.86 26.47 26.88
C GLU A 537 -2.30 27.88 26.50
N ALA A 538 -3.25 28.43 27.24
CA ALA A 538 -3.89 29.70 26.91
C ALA A 538 -2.88 30.86 26.74
N ASP A 539 -1.72 30.77 27.37
CA ASP A 539 -0.64 31.74 27.29
C ASP A 539 0.08 31.81 25.94
N LYS A 540 -0.12 30.82 25.06
CA LYS A 540 0.42 30.79 23.69
C LYS A 540 -0.56 31.29 22.61
N LEU A 541 -1.76 31.68 23.01
CA LEU A 541 -2.81 32.23 22.12
C LEU A 541 -2.81 33.76 22.02
N VAL A 542 -1.90 34.43 22.72
CA VAL A 542 -1.77 35.90 22.68
C VAL A 542 -0.57 36.26 21.83
N VAL A 543 -0.83 36.58 20.56
CA VAL A 543 0.03 37.42 19.71
C VAL A 543 -0.83 38.51 19.12
#